data_6940c6554927abf337eb58f670c04a21
#
_entry.id   6940c6554927abf337eb58f670c04a21
#
_cell.length_a   1.000
_cell.length_b   1.000
_cell.length_c   1.000
_cell.angle_alpha   90.00
_cell.angle_beta   90.00
_cell.angle_gamma   90.00
#
_symmetry.space_group_name_H-M   'P 1'
#
loop_
_entity.id
_entity.type
_entity.pdbx_description
1 polymer ?
#
loop_
_entity_poly.entity_id
_entity_poly.type
_entity_poly.pdbx_seq_one_letter_code
_entity_poly.pdbx_strand_id
1 'polypeptide(L)'
;MAKNILLVGGSHGIGLEIAKKMQKKYTIYIASRTNEKLEHMEVNYISFDATTDTFTDANLPEELHGFVYCPGSINLKPLKMLTLDTFKEDMELNFFSIVKIVKVILPKMTEGASMVFFSTVAVAKGMPYHTSVAAAKGAIEGFSKSLAAEYAPKIRVNTIAPSLVNTPLSKRLLNNEKKRDIMDQRHPLKRVGEAKDIANLACFLLNEENSWITGQVISVDGGISTLNIN
;
A
#
# COMPACT_ATOMS: atom_id res chain seq x y z
N MET A 1 22.56 -6.05 14.04
CA MET A 1 21.23 -6.69 14.26
C MET A 1 20.44 -6.64 12.96
N ALA A 2 19.60 -7.63 12.69
CA ALA A 2 18.73 -7.59 11.52
C ALA A 2 17.69 -6.47 11.68
N LYS A 3 17.45 -5.70 10.61
CA LYS A 3 16.48 -4.61 10.61
C LYS A 3 15.04 -5.13 10.49
N ASN A 4 14.12 -4.62 11.29
CA ASN A 4 12.73 -5.06 11.35
C ASN A 4 11.85 -4.22 10.42
N ILE A 5 11.00 -4.89 9.61
CA ILE A 5 9.98 -4.25 8.78
C ILE A 5 8.60 -4.80 9.13
N LEU A 6 7.65 -3.93 9.40
CA LEU A 6 6.26 -4.26 9.63
C LEU A 6 5.45 -4.08 8.33
N LEU A 7 4.77 -5.13 7.91
CA LEU A 7 3.83 -5.15 6.79
C LEU A 7 2.42 -5.40 7.31
N VAL A 8 1.54 -4.42 7.23
CA VAL A 8 0.11 -4.65 7.43
C VAL A 8 -0.51 -5.05 6.10
N GLY A 9 -1.20 -6.20 6.05
CA GLY A 9 -1.75 -6.77 4.80
C GLY A 9 -0.71 -7.50 3.94
N GLY A 10 0.32 -8.09 4.55
CA GLY A 10 1.44 -8.76 3.85
C GLY A 10 1.16 -10.19 3.37
N SER A 11 -0.02 -10.77 3.62
CA SER A 11 -0.29 -12.19 3.28
C SER A 11 -0.71 -12.43 1.82
N HIS A 12 -1.03 -11.38 1.05
CA HIS A 12 -1.49 -11.49 -0.33
C HIS A 12 -0.99 -10.33 -1.21
N GLY A 13 -1.08 -10.51 -2.55
CA GLY A 13 -0.85 -9.44 -3.52
C GLY A 13 0.47 -8.72 -3.36
N ILE A 14 0.43 -7.38 -3.37
CA ILE A 14 1.62 -6.52 -3.31
C ILE A 14 2.42 -6.76 -2.03
N GLY A 15 1.74 -6.83 -0.87
CA GLY A 15 2.40 -7.03 0.42
C GLY A 15 3.14 -8.36 0.50
N LEU A 16 2.58 -9.44 -0.05
CA LEU A 16 3.25 -10.74 -0.12
C LEU A 16 4.51 -10.69 -1.00
N GLU A 17 4.45 -9.99 -2.14
CA GLU A 17 5.63 -9.84 -3.01
C GLU A 17 6.73 -8.98 -2.36
N ILE A 18 6.37 -7.96 -1.56
CA ILE A 18 7.33 -7.21 -0.74
C ILE A 18 7.99 -8.14 0.28
N ALA A 19 7.20 -8.90 1.04
CA ALA A 19 7.70 -9.83 2.04
C ALA A 19 8.68 -10.86 1.46
N LYS A 20 8.32 -11.50 0.33
CA LYS A 20 9.18 -12.44 -0.39
C LYS A 20 10.54 -11.85 -0.79
N LYS A 21 10.54 -10.59 -1.24
CA LYS A 21 11.77 -9.92 -1.68
C LYS A 21 12.66 -9.51 -0.51
N MET A 22 12.05 -9.13 0.61
CA MET A 22 12.79 -8.51 1.72
C MET A 22 13.19 -9.48 2.83
N GLN A 23 12.55 -10.66 2.97
CA GLN A 23 12.82 -11.62 4.04
C GLN A 23 14.27 -12.13 4.13
N LYS A 24 15.03 -12.07 3.03
CA LYS A 24 16.46 -12.48 3.03
C LYS A 24 17.39 -11.44 3.68
N LYS A 25 16.96 -10.18 3.76
CA LYS A 25 17.79 -9.06 4.26
C LYS A 25 17.25 -8.49 5.57
N TYR A 26 15.95 -8.65 5.83
CA TYR A 26 15.23 -8.03 6.93
C TYR A 26 14.42 -9.07 7.73
N THR A 27 14.25 -8.82 9.01
CA THR A 27 13.24 -9.54 9.81
C THR A 27 11.86 -8.95 9.50
N ILE A 28 10.98 -9.76 8.93
CA ILE A 28 9.67 -9.31 8.47
C ILE A 28 8.61 -9.68 9.50
N TYR A 29 7.81 -8.70 9.91
CA TYR A 29 6.59 -8.85 10.69
C TYR A 29 5.40 -8.65 9.76
N ILE A 30 4.50 -9.62 9.68
CA ILE A 30 3.30 -9.56 8.84
C ILE A 30 2.06 -9.57 9.72
N ALA A 31 1.35 -8.44 9.75
CA ALA A 31 0.07 -8.28 10.42
C ALA A 31 -1.05 -8.42 9.38
N SER A 32 -1.81 -9.51 9.44
CA SER A 32 -2.89 -9.80 8.49
C SER A 32 -3.91 -10.78 9.05
N ARG A 33 -5.10 -10.83 8.43
CA ARG A 33 -6.20 -11.72 8.86
C ARG A 33 -5.94 -13.20 8.56
N THR A 34 -5.06 -13.48 7.62
CA THR A 34 -4.79 -14.84 7.13
C THR A 34 -3.30 -15.04 6.89
N ASN A 35 -2.82 -16.28 6.95
CA ASN A 35 -1.41 -16.64 6.85
C ASN A 35 -1.10 -17.83 5.92
N GLU A 36 -2.09 -18.40 5.22
CA GLU A 36 -1.93 -19.64 4.45
C GLU A 36 -0.79 -19.57 3.41
N LYS A 37 -0.50 -18.36 2.88
CA LYS A 37 0.59 -18.17 1.90
C LYS A 37 1.94 -17.86 2.55
N LEU A 38 2.01 -17.83 3.87
CA LEU A 38 3.21 -17.52 4.65
C LEU A 38 3.89 -18.78 5.22
N GLU A 39 3.28 -19.97 5.11
CA GLU A 39 3.73 -21.22 5.75
C GLU A 39 5.20 -21.60 5.44
N HIS A 40 5.71 -21.19 4.28
CA HIS A 40 7.08 -21.51 3.85
C HIS A 40 7.99 -20.27 3.87
N MET A 41 7.61 -19.23 4.60
CA MET A 41 8.36 -17.97 4.69
C MET A 41 8.93 -17.76 6.10
N GLU A 42 10.12 -17.24 6.17
CA GLU A 42 10.75 -16.84 7.44
C GLU A 42 10.24 -15.46 7.86
N VAL A 43 9.02 -15.41 8.41
CA VAL A 43 8.36 -14.18 8.84
C VAL A 43 7.68 -14.34 10.20
N ASN A 44 7.58 -13.25 10.95
CA ASN A 44 6.81 -13.19 12.19
C ASN A 44 5.36 -12.83 11.86
N TYR A 45 4.45 -13.77 12.00
CA TYR A 45 3.03 -13.55 11.74
C TYR A 45 2.30 -13.02 12.96
N ILE A 46 1.45 -12.00 12.74
CA ILE A 46 0.55 -11.42 13.73
C ILE A 46 -0.87 -11.47 13.15
N SER A 47 -1.78 -12.18 13.82
CA SER A 47 -3.21 -12.14 13.44
C SER A 47 -3.75 -10.74 13.72
N PHE A 48 -4.26 -10.06 12.69
CA PHE A 48 -4.60 -8.64 12.80
C PHE A 48 -5.62 -8.21 11.73
N ASP A 49 -6.70 -7.60 12.17
CA ASP A 49 -7.62 -6.85 11.32
C ASP A 49 -7.36 -5.34 11.48
N ALA A 50 -6.95 -4.67 10.41
CA ALA A 50 -6.55 -3.27 10.44
C ALA A 50 -7.69 -2.30 10.85
N THR A 51 -8.95 -2.72 10.73
CA THR A 51 -10.13 -1.90 11.06
C THR A 51 -10.55 -2.00 12.51
N THR A 52 -10.30 -3.14 13.16
CA THR A 52 -10.79 -3.42 14.53
C THR A 52 -9.68 -3.55 15.56
N ASP A 53 -8.51 -4.04 15.17
CA ASP A 53 -7.47 -4.39 16.10
C ASP A 53 -6.50 -3.22 16.36
N THR A 54 -5.81 -3.29 17.48
CA THR A 54 -4.76 -2.36 17.89
C THR A 54 -3.51 -3.15 18.25
N PHE A 55 -2.34 -2.69 17.82
CA PHE A 55 -1.08 -3.28 18.25
C PHE A 55 -0.82 -3.03 19.72
N THR A 56 -0.22 -4.02 20.38
CA THR A 56 0.35 -3.92 21.73
C THR A 56 1.86 -4.07 21.64
N ASP A 57 2.57 -3.68 22.69
CA ASP A 57 4.03 -3.85 22.72
C ASP A 57 4.48 -5.31 22.63
N ALA A 58 3.66 -6.24 23.10
CA ALA A 58 3.94 -7.68 23.00
C ALA A 58 3.94 -8.23 21.54
N ASN A 59 3.27 -7.53 20.61
CA ASN A 59 3.15 -7.97 19.23
C ASN A 59 4.21 -7.38 18.29
N LEU A 60 4.91 -6.33 18.72
CA LEU A 60 5.83 -5.58 17.88
C LEU A 60 7.27 -5.67 18.42
N PRO A 61 8.28 -5.62 17.53
CA PRO A 61 9.65 -5.45 17.98
C PRO A 61 9.84 -4.08 18.67
N GLU A 62 10.90 -3.95 19.44
CA GLU A 62 11.27 -2.67 20.08
C GLU A 62 11.58 -1.57 19.06
N GLU A 63 12.21 -1.95 17.94
CA GLU A 63 12.62 -1.06 16.87
C GLU A 63 12.04 -1.47 15.53
N LEU A 64 11.55 -0.48 14.77
CA LEU A 64 11.06 -0.62 13.40
C LEU A 64 11.90 0.25 12.45
N HIS A 65 12.43 -0.37 11.41
CA HIS A 65 13.23 0.28 10.37
C HIS A 65 12.43 0.54 9.10
N GLY A 66 11.26 -0.12 8.97
CA GLY A 66 10.35 0.07 7.86
C GLY A 66 8.92 -0.28 8.22
N PHE A 67 7.99 0.42 7.57
CA PHE A 67 6.56 0.18 7.69
C PHE A 67 5.87 0.25 6.34
N VAL A 68 5.00 -0.71 6.05
CA VAL A 68 4.18 -0.72 4.83
C VAL A 68 2.73 -1.02 5.19
N TYR A 69 1.81 -0.20 4.69
CA TYR A 69 0.38 -0.44 4.83
C TYR A 69 -0.22 -0.83 3.47
N CYS A 70 -0.61 -2.10 3.32
CA CYS A 70 -1.13 -2.67 2.08
C CYS A 70 -2.65 -2.83 1.98
N PRO A 71 -3.44 -2.85 3.09
CA PRO A 71 -4.89 -2.99 2.96
C PRO A 71 -5.52 -1.90 2.11
N GLY A 72 -6.61 -2.24 1.44
CA GLY A 72 -7.34 -1.29 0.63
C GLY A 72 -8.62 -1.89 0.09
N SER A 73 -9.44 -1.03 -0.52
CA SER A 73 -10.71 -1.37 -1.14
C SER A 73 -10.78 -0.94 -2.60
N ILE A 74 -11.66 -1.57 -3.38
CA ILE A 74 -12.01 -1.19 -4.75
C ILE A 74 -13.53 -1.17 -4.87
N ASN A 75 -14.17 -0.07 -4.43
CA ASN A 75 -15.60 0.17 -4.52
C ASN A 75 -15.92 1.09 -5.71
N LEU A 76 -15.94 0.51 -6.91
CA LEU A 76 -16.16 1.26 -8.16
C LEU A 76 -17.64 1.24 -8.53
N LYS A 77 -18.36 2.35 -8.27
CA LYS A 77 -19.78 2.55 -8.60
C LYS A 77 -20.05 4.00 -8.98
N PRO A 78 -21.08 4.28 -9.79
CA PRO A 78 -21.57 5.65 -9.98
C PRO A 78 -21.91 6.29 -8.64
N LEU A 79 -21.65 7.59 -8.48
CA LEU A 79 -21.91 8.32 -7.22
C LEU A 79 -23.32 8.12 -6.70
N LYS A 80 -24.32 8.13 -7.58
CA LYS A 80 -25.74 7.91 -7.22
C LYS A 80 -26.05 6.54 -6.59
N MET A 81 -25.13 5.56 -6.73
CA MET A 81 -25.25 4.21 -6.17
C MET A 81 -24.38 4.01 -4.92
N LEU A 82 -23.58 4.99 -4.55
CA LEU A 82 -22.77 4.96 -3.34
C LEU A 82 -23.56 5.56 -2.17
N THR A 83 -23.51 4.89 -1.04
CA THR A 83 -24.07 5.39 0.22
C THR A 83 -22.98 6.11 1.02
N LEU A 84 -23.38 6.94 1.97
CA LEU A 84 -22.43 7.56 2.90
C LEU A 84 -21.64 6.49 3.68
N ASP A 85 -22.25 5.35 3.97
CA ASP A 85 -21.58 4.26 4.68
C ASP A 85 -20.47 3.62 3.83
N THR A 86 -20.65 3.52 2.50
CA THR A 86 -19.54 3.11 1.61
C THR A 86 -18.34 4.07 1.71
N PHE A 87 -18.58 5.38 1.80
CA PHE A 87 -17.51 6.35 2.01
C PHE A 87 -16.83 6.19 3.38
N LYS A 88 -17.62 5.95 4.45
CA LYS A 88 -17.06 5.71 5.79
C LYS A 88 -16.21 4.44 5.82
N GLU A 89 -16.69 3.34 5.21
CA GLU A 89 -15.94 2.08 5.11
C GLU A 89 -14.63 2.25 4.34
N ASP A 90 -14.66 2.95 3.20
CA ASP A 90 -13.45 3.24 2.43
C ASP A 90 -12.48 4.13 3.22
N MET A 91 -12.97 5.15 3.92
CA MET A 91 -12.16 6.00 4.79
C MET A 91 -11.58 5.22 5.98
N GLU A 92 -12.38 4.37 6.63
CA GLU A 92 -11.92 3.57 7.76
C GLU A 92 -10.77 2.64 7.35
N LEU A 93 -10.97 1.84 6.31
CA LEU A 93 -9.96 0.88 5.87
C LEU A 93 -8.73 1.56 5.26
N ASN A 94 -8.92 2.56 4.38
CA ASN A 94 -7.79 3.12 3.63
C ASN A 94 -7.07 4.24 4.39
N PHE A 95 -7.71 4.94 5.33
CA PHE A 95 -7.12 6.10 5.97
C PHE A 95 -7.11 6.04 7.50
N PHE A 96 -8.25 5.92 8.18
CA PHE A 96 -8.27 5.99 9.64
C PHE A 96 -7.49 4.84 10.29
N SER A 97 -7.53 3.65 9.71
CA SER A 97 -6.70 2.52 10.14
C SER A 97 -5.20 2.83 10.07
N ILE A 98 -4.76 3.53 9.01
CA ILE A 98 -3.36 3.99 8.91
C ILE A 98 -3.02 4.93 10.06
N VAL A 99 -3.87 5.92 10.32
CA VAL A 99 -3.64 6.91 11.39
C VAL A 99 -3.54 6.22 12.75
N LYS A 100 -4.45 5.30 13.07
CA LYS A 100 -4.43 4.51 14.31
C LYS A 100 -3.11 3.75 14.46
N ILE A 101 -2.72 3.02 13.43
CA ILE A 101 -1.51 2.19 13.44
C ILE A 101 -0.25 3.05 13.54
N VAL A 102 -0.13 4.09 12.72
CA VAL A 102 1.04 4.99 12.74
C VAL A 102 1.24 5.61 14.12
N LYS A 103 0.19 6.05 14.80
CA LYS A 103 0.31 6.60 16.16
C LYS A 103 0.92 5.61 17.16
N VAL A 104 0.64 4.31 17.01
CA VAL A 104 1.18 3.26 17.88
C VAL A 104 2.63 2.94 17.54
N ILE A 105 2.96 2.82 16.24
CA ILE A 105 4.29 2.38 15.81
C ILE A 105 5.34 3.50 15.78
N LEU A 106 4.90 4.74 15.71
CA LEU A 106 5.78 5.91 15.54
C LEU A 106 6.89 6.02 16.60
N PRO A 107 6.62 5.78 17.90
CA PRO A 107 7.68 5.77 18.92
C PRO A 107 8.75 4.70 18.71
N LYS A 108 8.41 3.63 18.01
CA LYS A 108 9.30 2.49 17.71
C LYS A 108 10.12 2.68 16.41
N MET A 109 9.78 3.72 15.60
CA MET A 109 10.49 3.99 14.35
C MET A 109 11.89 4.57 14.62
N THR A 110 12.90 3.88 14.11
CA THR A 110 14.31 4.30 14.26
C THR A 110 14.66 5.47 13.37
N GLU A 111 15.82 6.06 13.60
CA GLU A 111 16.42 7.04 12.68
C GLU A 111 16.75 6.36 11.34
N GLY A 112 16.44 7.03 10.22
CA GLY A 112 16.58 6.50 8.87
C GLY A 112 15.46 5.55 8.44
N ALA A 113 14.47 5.30 9.29
CA ALA A 113 13.33 4.44 8.94
C ALA A 113 12.53 4.95 7.74
N SER A 114 11.80 4.05 7.08
CA SER A 114 11.00 4.36 5.89
C SER A 114 9.57 3.84 6.02
N MET A 115 8.59 4.69 5.71
CA MET A 115 7.18 4.32 5.59
C MET A 115 6.75 4.37 4.12
N VAL A 116 6.00 3.35 3.68
CA VAL A 116 5.43 3.28 2.33
C VAL A 116 3.93 3.05 2.42
N PHE A 117 3.17 3.94 1.78
CA PHE A 117 1.72 3.84 1.64
C PHE A 117 1.31 3.63 0.19
N PHE A 118 0.06 3.21 -0.02
CA PHE A 118 -0.49 3.00 -1.35
C PHE A 118 -1.70 3.89 -1.59
N SER A 119 -1.59 4.76 -2.60
CA SER A 119 -2.66 5.55 -3.19
C SER A 119 -3.20 4.88 -4.47
N THR A 120 -3.62 5.66 -5.41
CA THR A 120 -4.04 5.27 -6.77
C THR A 120 -3.86 6.45 -7.73
N VAL A 121 -3.54 6.16 -8.99
CA VAL A 121 -3.51 7.20 -10.04
C VAL A 121 -4.86 7.91 -10.22
N ALA A 122 -5.96 7.31 -9.77
CA ALA A 122 -7.28 7.91 -9.81
C ALA A 122 -7.42 9.20 -8.96
N VAL A 123 -6.52 9.44 -8.02
CA VAL A 123 -6.48 10.71 -7.25
C VAL A 123 -6.03 11.86 -8.15
N ALA A 124 -4.90 11.71 -8.83
CA ALA A 124 -4.34 12.77 -9.67
C ALA A 124 -5.05 12.90 -11.02
N LYS A 125 -5.41 11.78 -11.65
CA LYS A 125 -6.00 11.77 -12.99
C LYS A 125 -7.51 12.02 -13.01
N GLY A 126 -8.23 11.64 -11.94
CA GLY A 126 -9.70 11.60 -11.93
C GLY A 126 -10.24 10.50 -12.85
N MET A 127 -10.94 9.54 -12.29
CA MET A 127 -11.52 8.43 -13.05
C MET A 127 -12.98 8.24 -12.71
N PRO A 128 -13.86 7.93 -13.70
CA PRO A 128 -15.27 7.59 -13.42
C PRO A 128 -15.38 6.47 -12.40
N TYR A 129 -16.39 6.53 -11.54
CA TYR A 129 -16.72 5.52 -10.54
C TYR A 129 -15.76 5.40 -9.35
N HIS A 130 -14.76 6.27 -9.22
CA HIS A 130 -13.74 6.20 -8.17
C HIS A 130 -13.96 7.19 -7.01
N THR A 131 -15.10 7.88 -6.95
CA THR A 131 -15.30 9.00 -6.01
C THR A 131 -15.04 8.66 -4.55
N SER A 132 -15.46 7.48 -4.05
CA SER A 132 -15.22 7.07 -2.67
C SER A 132 -13.74 6.69 -2.44
N VAL A 133 -13.24 5.74 -3.23
CA VAL A 133 -11.87 5.25 -3.06
C VAL A 133 -10.82 6.33 -3.33
N ALA A 134 -11.05 7.20 -4.33
CA ALA A 134 -10.14 8.31 -4.63
C ALA A 134 -10.12 9.35 -3.50
N ALA A 135 -11.24 9.64 -2.86
CA ALA A 135 -11.29 10.50 -1.68
C ALA A 135 -10.45 9.93 -0.53
N ALA A 136 -10.64 8.64 -0.20
CA ALA A 136 -9.88 7.97 0.86
C ALA A 136 -8.38 7.87 0.54
N LYS A 137 -8.02 7.60 -0.72
CA LYS A 137 -6.62 7.54 -1.16
C LYS A 137 -5.97 8.93 -1.27
N GLY A 138 -6.74 9.96 -1.61
CA GLY A 138 -6.28 11.35 -1.54
C GLY A 138 -5.94 11.80 -0.11
N ALA A 139 -6.71 11.34 0.87
CA ALA A 139 -6.41 11.57 2.28
C ALA A 139 -5.05 10.98 2.68
N ILE A 140 -4.69 9.79 2.15
CA ILE A 140 -3.35 9.18 2.36
C ILE A 140 -2.25 10.08 1.79
N GLU A 141 -2.43 10.64 0.59
CA GLU A 141 -1.41 11.49 -0.05
C GLU A 141 -1.15 12.77 0.75
N GLY A 142 -2.20 13.43 1.23
CA GLY A 142 -2.08 14.59 2.11
C GLY A 142 -1.41 14.25 3.44
N PHE A 143 -1.87 13.18 4.08
CA PHE A 143 -1.31 12.69 5.34
C PHE A 143 0.17 12.32 5.21
N SER A 144 0.55 11.56 4.18
CA SER A 144 1.93 11.10 4.00
C SER A 144 2.91 12.25 3.78
N LYS A 145 2.52 13.28 3.02
CA LYS A 145 3.33 14.49 2.81
C LYS A 145 3.54 15.25 4.11
N SER A 146 2.47 15.46 4.89
CA SER A 146 2.55 16.15 6.18
C SER A 146 3.39 15.35 7.18
N LEU A 147 3.21 14.04 7.24
CA LEU A 147 3.98 13.15 8.10
C LEU A 147 5.48 13.15 7.72
N ALA A 148 5.79 13.19 6.41
CA ALA A 148 7.17 13.31 5.93
C ALA A 148 7.80 14.64 6.40
N ALA A 149 7.07 15.74 6.32
CA ALA A 149 7.55 17.06 6.75
C ALA A 149 7.76 17.13 8.27
N GLU A 150 6.85 16.51 9.05
CA GLU A 150 6.90 16.53 10.51
C GLU A 150 8.05 15.68 11.08
N TYR A 151 8.37 14.56 10.41
CA TYR A 151 9.36 13.59 10.92
C TYR A 151 10.70 13.59 10.18
N ALA A 152 10.88 14.45 9.17
CA ALA A 152 12.21 14.62 8.57
C ALA A 152 13.18 15.27 9.58
N PRO A 153 14.47 14.86 9.59
CA PRO A 153 15.11 13.85 8.74
C PRO A 153 15.01 12.42 9.28
N LYS A 154 14.33 12.21 10.42
CA LYS A 154 14.32 10.93 11.15
C LYS A 154 13.64 9.83 10.36
N ILE A 155 12.48 10.11 9.73
CA ILE A 155 11.67 9.11 9.04
C ILE A 155 11.34 9.60 7.62
N ARG A 156 11.56 8.76 6.63
CA ARG A 156 11.11 8.99 5.25
C ARG A 156 9.71 8.42 5.06
N VAL A 157 8.84 9.17 4.39
CA VAL A 157 7.47 8.74 4.12
C VAL A 157 7.17 8.97 2.65
N ASN A 158 6.83 7.90 1.92
CA ASN A 158 6.50 7.98 0.51
C ASN A 158 5.22 7.20 0.20
N THR A 159 4.54 7.59 -0.85
CA THR A 159 3.32 6.95 -1.33
C THR A 159 3.51 6.45 -2.75
N ILE A 160 3.08 5.23 -3.03
CA ILE A 160 3.03 4.67 -4.37
C ILE A 160 1.59 4.77 -4.87
N ALA A 161 1.39 5.28 -6.08
CA ALA A 161 0.09 5.39 -6.73
C ALA A 161 0.01 4.42 -7.92
N PRO A 162 -0.47 3.18 -7.73
CA PRO A 162 -0.63 2.23 -8.83
C PRO A 162 -1.86 2.53 -9.69
N SER A 163 -1.84 2.05 -10.92
CA SER A 163 -3.06 1.77 -11.70
C SER A 163 -3.60 0.39 -11.34
N LEU A 164 -4.35 -0.24 -12.27
CA LEU A 164 -4.89 -1.57 -12.06
C LEU A 164 -3.76 -2.62 -12.00
N VAL A 165 -3.71 -3.36 -10.90
CA VAL A 165 -2.71 -4.40 -10.63
C VAL A 165 -3.41 -5.74 -10.45
N ASN A 166 -2.90 -6.79 -11.08
CA ASN A 166 -3.39 -8.15 -10.94
C ASN A 166 -3.11 -8.69 -9.52
N THR A 167 -4.11 -8.63 -8.67
CA THR A 167 -4.08 -9.06 -7.27
C THR A 167 -5.43 -9.67 -6.89
N PRO A 168 -5.55 -10.37 -5.76
CA PRO A 168 -6.84 -10.84 -5.27
C PRO A 168 -7.90 -9.73 -5.14
N LEU A 169 -7.47 -8.51 -4.78
CA LEU A 169 -8.36 -7.36 -4.64
C LEU A 169 -9.03 -6.95 -5.96
N SER A 170 -8.31 -7.04 -7.07
CA SER A 170 -8.79 -6.66 -8.40
C SER A 170 -9.41 -7.82 -9.20
N LYS A 171 -9.46 -9.04 -8.64
CA LYS A 171 -9.89 -10.26 -9.34
C LYS A 171 -11.19 -10.10 -10.12
N ARG A 172 -12.21 -9.42 -9.56
CA ARG A 172 -13.50 -9.23 -10.25
C ARG A 172 -13.41 -8.34 -11.50
N LEU A 173 -12.39 -7.48 -11.60
CA LEU A 173 -12.16 -6.61 -12.76
C LEU A 173 -11.41 -7.32 -13.88
N LEU A 174 -10.74 -8.45 -13.57
CA LEU A 174 -9.88 -9.22 -14.46
C LEU A 174 -10.34 -10.68 -14.58
N ASN A 175 -11.63 -10.96 -14.33
CA ASN A 175 -12.15 -12.32 -14.14
C ASN A 175 -12.40 -13.08 -15.45
N ASN A 176 -12.20 -12.48 -16.62
CA ASN A 176 -12.21 -13.16 -17.92
C ASN A 176 -11.27 -12.45 -18.90
N GLU A 177 -10.88 -13.15 -19.98
CA GLU A 177 -9.93 -12.66 -20.98
C GLU A 177 -10.38 -11.35 -21.62
N LYS A 178 -11.64 -11.23 -22.03
CA LYS A 178 -12.17 -10.01 -22.66
C LYS A 178 -12.02 -8.77 -21.77
N LYS A 179 -12.31 -8.89 -20.45
CA LYS A 179 -12.12 -7.79 -19.52
C LYS A 179 -10.64 -7.50 -19.33
N ARG A 180 -9.82 -8.53 -19.24
CA ARG A 180 -8.36 -8.38 -19.12
C ARG A 180 -7.80 -7.63 -20.32
N ASP A 181 -8.13 -8.06 -21.53
CA ASP A 181 -7.68 -7.40 -22.77
C ASP A 181 -8.08 -5.92 -22.83
N ILE A 182 -9.33 -5.61 -22.46
CA ILE A 182 -9.78 -4.22 -22.40
C ILE A 182 -8.93 -3.40 -21.40
N MET A 183 -8.60 -3.96 -20.24
CA MET A 183 -7.78 -3.28 -19.24
C MET A 183 -6.32 -3.18 -19.68
N ASP A 184 -5.78 -4.20 -20.33
CA ASP A 184 -4.42 -4.21 -20.89
C ASP A 184 -4.28 -3.10 -21.94
N GLN A 185 -5.23 -3.00 -22.88
CA GLN A 185 -5.22 -1.98 -23.94
C GLN A 185 -5.33 -0.54 -23.43
N ARG A 186 -5.90 -0.30 -22.25
CA ARG A 186 -5.98 1.02 -21.64
C ARG A 186 -4.63 1.56 -21.17
N HIS A 187 -3.66 0.69 -20.93
CA HIS A 187 -2.32 1.10 -20.50
C HIS A 187 -1.39 1.28 -21.71
N PRO A 188 -0.59 2.35 -21.74
CA PRO A 188 0.45 2.51 -22.76
C PRO A 188 1.35 1.28 -22.91
N LEU A 189 1.74 0.64 -21.82
CA LEU A 189 2.55 -0.60 -21.85
C LEU A 189 1.76 -1.87 -22.20
N LYS A 190 0.49 -1.74 -22.63
CA LYS A 190 -0.36 -2.83 -23.13
C LYS A 190 -0.49 -4.03 -22.19
N ARG A 191 -0.43 -3.79 -20.91
CA ARG A 191 -0.73 -4.76 -19.85
C ARG A 191 -1.17 -4.06 -18.56
N VAL A 192 -1.95 -4.75 -17.75
CA VAL A 192 -2.14 -4.39 -16.34
C VAL A 192 -0.85 -4.65 -15.56
N GLY A 193 -0.70 -3.98 -14.42
CA GLY A 193 0.43 -4.22 -13.53
C GLY A 193 0.34 -5.60 -12.85
N GLU A 194 1.48 -6.14 -12.48
CA GLU A 194 1.58 -7.30 -11.59
C GLU A 194 2.02 -6.84 -10.19
N ALA A 195 1.69 -7.62 -9.16
CA ALA A 195 2.04 -7.29 -7.78
C ALA A 195 3.55 -6.98 -7.61
N LYS A 196 4.40 -7.71 -8.35
CA LYS A 196 5.85 -7.51 -8.35
C LYS A 196 6.29 -6.14 -8.90
N ASP A 197 5.55 -5.55 -9.84
CA ASP A 197 5.89 -4.24 -10.41
C ASP A 197 5.83 -3.16 -9.31
N ILE A 198 4.81 -3.24 -8.45
CA ILE A 198 4.62 -2.33 -7.34
C ILE A 198 5.57 -2.64 -6.17
N ALA A 199 5.75 -3.92 -5.87
CA ALA A 199 6.65 -4.38 -4.82
C ALA A 199 8.10 -3.96 -5.07
N ASN A 200 8.56 -3.88 -6.33
CA ASN A 200 9.89 -3.42 -6.67
C ASN A 200 10.14 -1.99 -6.17
N LEU A 201 9.21 -1.06 -6.44
CA LEU A 201 9.36 0.31 -5.96
C LEU A 201 9.21 0.40 -4.44
N ALA A 202 8.31 -0.38 -3.82
CA ALA A 202 8.19 -0.40 -2.37
C ALA A 202 9.49 -0.85 -1.69
N CYS A 203 10.11 -1.94 -2.17
CA CYS A 203 11.40 -2.41 -1.68
C CYS A 203 12.51 -1.39 -1.89
N PHE A 204 12.51 -0.70 -3.05
CA PHE A 204 13.45 0.38 -3.33
C PHE A 204 13.31 1.53 -2.31
N LEU A 205 12.09 1.99 -2.04
CA LEU A 205 11.83 3.07 -1.07
C LEU A 205 12.14 2.68 0.38
N LEU A 206 12.00 1.39 0.72
CA LEU A 206 12.35 0.88 2.06
C LEU A 206 13.86 0.76 2.27
N ASN A 207 14.64 0.61 1.20
CA ASN A 207 16.08 0.48 1.30
C ASN A 207 16.73 1.81 1.72
N GLU A 208 17.61 1.75 2.72
CA GLU A 208 18.34 2.92 3.25
C GLU A 208 19.28 3.58 2.22
N GLU A 209 19.77 2.83 1.24
CA GLU A 209 20.57 3.37 0.13
C GLU A 209 19.83 4.46 -0.66
N ASN A 210 18.49 4.47 -0.60
CA ASN A 210 17.63 5.44 -1.28
C ASN A 210 17.16 6.54 -0.31
N SER A 211 18.05 7.02 0.55
CA SER A 211 17.75 7.93 1.66
C SER A 211 17.35 9.36 1.23
N TRP A 212 17.55 9.73 -0.04
CA TRP A 212 17.25 11.10 -0.53
C TRP A 212 15.83 11.24 -1.13
N ILE A 213 14.91 10.30 -0.80
CA ILE A 213 13.54 10.30 -1.31
C ILE A 213 12.55 10.29 -0.13
N THR A 214 11.81 11.38 0.06
CA THR A 214 10.73 11.51 1.05
C THR A 214 9.65 12.47 0.57
N GLY A 215 8.43 12.34 1.07
CA GLY A 215 7.28 13.19 0.74
C GLY A 215 6.73 12.99 -0.68
N GLN A 216 7.15 11.96 -1.40
CA GLN A 216 6.77 11.75 -2.80
C GLN A 216 5.52 10.89 -2.94
N VAL A 217 4.74 11.20 -3.99
CA VAL A 217 3.71 10.32 -4.55
C VAL A 217 4.19 9.87 -5.92
N ILE A 218 4.51 8.58 -6.05
CA ILE A 218 5.16 8.03 -7.25
C ILE A 218 4.19 7.09 -7.97
N SER A 219 3.82 7.42 -9.20
CA SER A 219 2.95 6.58 -10.03
C SER A 219 3.70 5.35 -10.57
N VAL A 220 3.07 4.17 -10.48
CA VAL A 220 3.52 2.92 -11.11
C VAL A 220 2.31 2.35 -11.85
N ASP A 221 2.15 2.72 -13.11
CA ASP A 221 0.87 2.66 -13.78
C ASP A 221 0.92 2.32 -15.28
N GLY A 222 2.07 1.91 -15.79
CA GLY A 222 2.24 1.61 -17.21
C GLY A 222 2.04 2.81 -18.14
N GLY A 223 2.17 4.04 -17.59
CA GLY A 223 2.05 5.30 -18.33
C GLY A 223 0.64 5.86 -18.47
N ILE A 224 -0.38 5.20 -17.88
CA ILE A 224 -1.80 5.59 -18.09
C ILE A 224 -2.13 6.99 -17.53
N SER A 225 -1.43 7.46 -16.51
CA SER A 225 -1.69 8.78 -15.92
C SER A 225 -0.99 9.93 -16.64
N THR A 226 0.08 9.66 -17.38
CA THR A 226 0.97 10.70 -17.92
C THR A 226 1.07 10.73 -19.44
N LEU A 227 0.91 9.57 -20.10
CA LEU A 227 1.07 9.47 -21.54
C LEU A 227 -0.28 9.53 -22.26
N ASN A 228 -0.35 10.36 -23.32
CA ASN A 228 -1.43 10.34 -24.28
C ASN A 228 -0.92 9.61 -25.54
N ILE A 229 -1.36 8.37 -25.71
CA ILE A 229 -1.05 7.58 -26.92
C ILE A 229 -2.37 7.34 -27.67
N ASN A 230 -2.70 8.26 -28.55
CA ASN A 230 -3.80 8.13 -29.50
C ASN A 230 -3.32 7.40 -30.75
#